data_c2ca88449fbcbbca6534736a88027e4a
#
_entry.id   c2ca88449fbcbbca6534736a88027e4a
#
_cell.length_a   1.000
_cell.length_b   1.000
_cell.length_c   1.000
_cell.angle_alpha   90.00
_cell.angle_beta   90.00
_cell.angle_gamma   90.00
#
_symmetry.space_group_name_H-M   'P 1'
#
loop_
_entity.id
_entity.type
_entity.pdbx_description
1 polymer ?
#
loop_
_entity_poly.entity_id
_entity_poly.type
_entity_poly.pdbx_seq_one_letter_code
_entity_poly.pdbx_strand_id
1 'polypeptide(L)'
;MRGTYVVWPAIVLMSALSSAGAAQSAGGDGARFARSPQYPLLPRALEIELALSAAPTHLRDGATVWVLDTSGYAIAKKGANPFACLVSRRAGDLFPVCWDAEGTRSLLPLDVEDAQLRLSGKSGSEIEAIVMARFQSGQYHAPSRAGIAYMLSPIRYRIDEHGGVTRTTSNPHLMFYGPNLTDTDVGGARGAFVFINRVGPDGMMIVPVGQKEREAIVSDAHSLIAQVEQAIGYQPSR
;
A
#
# COMPACT_ATOMS: atom_id res chain seq x y z
N MET A 1 -33.80 14.45 -70.13
CA MET A 1 -35.13 14.73 -69.64
C MET A 1 -35.04 15.62 -68.44
N ARG A 2 -35.65 16.80 -68.50
CA ARG A 2 -35.54 17.88 -67.52
C ARG A 2 -36.58 17.67 -66.44
N GLY A 3 -36.22 17.67 -65.17
CA GLY A 3 -37.10 17.62 -63.99
C GLY A 3 -36.94 18.89 -63.17
N THR A 4 -38.04 19.64 -63.10
CA THR A 4 -38.20 20.96 -62.49
C THR A 4 -38.32 20.84 -60.95
N TYR A 5 -37.58 21.70 -60.22
CA TYR A 5 -37.71 21.87 -58.79
C TYR A 5 -38.82 22.87 -58.46
N VAL A 6 -39.72 22.51 -57.57
CA VAL A 6 -40.72 23.42 -57.00
C VAL A 6 -40.27 23.76 -55.56
N VAL A 7 -40.04 25.05 -55.33
CA VAL A 7 -39.71 25.61 -54.02
C VAL A 7 -40.97 26.20 -53.42
N TRP A 8 -41.31 25.82 -52.20
CA TRP A 8 -42.37 26.44 -51.38
C TRP A 8 -41.76 27.14 -50.17
N PRO A 9 -42.17 28.37 -49.85
CA PRO A 9 -41.67 29.07 -48.67
C PRO A 9 -42.47 28.69 -47.41
N ALA A 10 -41.75 28.33 -46.35
CA ALA A 10 -42.32 28.11 -45.04
C ALA A 10 -42.37 29.44 -44.25
N ILE A 11 -43.54 29.76 -43.78
CA ILE A 11 -43.82 30.93 -42.92
C ILE A 11 -43.39 30.56 -41.49
N VAL A 12 -42.53 31.41 -40.92
CA VAL A 12 -42.12 31.31 -39.51
C VAL A 12 -43.07 32.10 -38.64
N LEU A 13 -43.84 31.47 -37.78
CA LEU A 13 -44.56 32.12 -36.69
C LEU A 13 -43.69 32.15 -35.44
N MET A 14 -43.29 33.33 -35.02
CA MET A 14 -42.68 33.57 -33.72
C MET A 14 -43.78 33.63 -32.65
N SER A 15 -43.72 32.67 -31.70
CA SER A 15 -44.47 32.76 -30.44
C SER A 15 -43.50 32.99 -29.31
N ALA A 16 -43.49 34.17 -28.75
CA ALA A 16 -42.74 34.49 -27.53
C ALA A 16 -43.54 33.99 -26.34
N LEU A 17 -42.99 33.02 -25.61
CA LEU A 17 -43.44 32.64 -24.29
C LEU A 17 -42.33 32.94 -23.28
N SER A 18 -42.53 34.00 -22.53
CA SER A 18 -41.75 34.31 -21.35
C SER A 18 -42.10 33.30 -20.24
N SER A 19 -41.19 32.45 -19.88
CA SER A 19 -41.27 31.67 -18.64
C SER A 19 -40.11 32.08 -17.71
N ALA A 20 -40.51 32.71 -16.62
CA ALA A 20 -39.63 32.96 -15.48
C ALA A 20 -39.15 31.62 -14.94
N GLY A 21 -37.94 31.24 -15.28
CA GLY A 21 -37.28 30.09 -14.72
C GLY A 21 -36.62 30.47 -13.41
N ALA A 22 -37.11 29.85 -12.33
CA ALA A 22 -36.46 29.87 -11.01
C ALA A 22 -35.01 29.41 -11.16
N ALA A 23 -34.08 30.20 -10.68
CA ALA A 23 -32.70 29.83 -10.50
C ALA A 23 -32.63 28.70 -9.46
N GLN A 24 -32.59 27.47 -9.91
CA GLN A 24 -32.11 26.36 -9.10
C GLN A 24 -30.62 26.55 -8.92
N SER A 25 -30.23 26.92 -7.70
CA SER A 25 -28.87 26.83 -7.24
C SER A 25 -28.45 25.33 -7.34
N ALA A 26 -27.71 25.01 -8.36
CA ALA A 26 -26.97 23.77 -8.41
C ALA A 26 -25.98 23.81 -7.24
N GLY A 27 -26.41 23.22 -6.11
CA GLY A 27 -25.52 22.85 -5.04
C GLY A 27 -24.50 21.91 -5.66
N GLY A 28 -23.28 22.41 -5.85
CA GLY A 28 -22.16 21.57 -6.21
C GLY A 28 -21.99 20.52 -5.14
N ASP A 29 -22.41 19.30 -5.43
CA ASP A 29 -21.87 18.12 -4.80
C ASP A 29 -20.38 18.11 -5.17
N GLY A 30 -19.60 18.87 -4.40
CA GLY A 30 -18.16 18.69 -4.33
C GLY A 30 -17.95 17.25 -3.90
N ALA A 31 -17.59 16.42 -4.85
CA ALA A 31 -17.09 15.10 -4.55
C ALA A 31 -16.12 15.26 -3.39
N ARG A 32 -16.52 14.82 -2.21
CA ARG A 32 -15.64 14.69 -1.05
C ARG A 32 -14.61 13.65 -1.47
N PHE A 33 -13.48 14.12 -2.01
CA PHE A 33 -12.31 13.30 -2.20
C PHE A 33 -12.02 12.71 -0.82
N ALA A 34 -12.25 11.41 -0.67
CA ALA A 34 -11.89 10.71 0.54
C ALA A 34 -10.42 11.03 0.80
N ARG A 35 -10.14 11.71 1.89
CA ARG A 35 -8.75 12.02 2.28
C ARG A 35 -8.06 10.68 2.44
N SER A 36 -6.92 10.53 1.77
CA SER A 36 -6.06 9.37 2.02
C SER A 36 -5.80 9.25 3.50
N PRO A 37 -5.80 8.03 4.08
CA PRO A 37 -5.57 7.84 5.50
C PRO A 37 -4.29 8.57 5.90
N GLN A 38 -4.41 9.46 6.89
CA GLN A 38 -3.24 10.10 7.49
C GLN A 38 -2.57 9.06 8.38
N TYR A 39 -1.49 8.48 7.90
CA TYR A 39 -0.71 7.56 8.70
C TYR A 39 -0.09 8.29 9.89
N PRO A 40 -0.20 7.76 11.10
CA PRO A 40 0.50 8.30 12.23
C PRO A 40 2.02 8.21 11.96
N LEU A 41 2.70 9.33 12.09
CA LEU A 41 4.15 9.36 12.09
C LEU A 41 4.63 8.84 13.45
N LEU A 42 5.47 7.83 13.42
CA LEU A 42 6.07 7.31 14.64
C LEU A 42 7.29 8.16 15.05
N PRO A 43 7.61 8.24 16.34
CA PRO A 43 8.90 8.76 16.77
C PRO A 43 10.03 8.03 16.03
N ARG A 44 11.01 8.77 15.49
CA ARG A 44 12.06 8.21 14.63
C ARG A 44 12.74 6.98 15.21
N ALA A 45 13.07 6.98 16.50
CA ALA A 45 13.72 5.84 17.15
C ALA A 45 12.81 4.61 17.17
N LEU A 46 11.52 4.80 17.46
CA LEU A 46 10.53 3.72 17.45
C LEU A 46 10.30 3.16 16.04
N GLU A 47 10.26 4.02 15.02
CA GLU A 47 10.09 3.55 13.64
C GLU A 47 11.30 2.75 13.17
N ILE A 48 12.53 3.13 13.56
CA ILE A 48 13.74 2.34 13.29
C ILE A 48 13.65 0.96 13.97
N GLU A 49 13.30 0.91 15.24
CA GLU A 49 13.17 -0.34 15.99
C GLU A 49 12.10 -1.24 15.37
N LEU A 50 10.94 -0.67 15.07
CA LEU A 50 9.84 -1.38 14.42
C LEU A 50 10.23 -1.90 13.03
N ALA A 51 10.89 -1.11 12.21
CA ALA A 51 11.36 -1.55 10.89
C ALA A 51 12.32 -2.76 11.01
N LEU A 52 13.27 -2.69 11.93
CA LEU A 52 14.24 -3.76 12.16
C LEU A 52 13.62 -5.03 12.76
N SER A 53 12.47 -4.92 13.44
CA SER A 53 11.78 -6.09 14.01
C SER A 53 11.30 -7.09 12.93
N ALA A 54 11.20 -6.66 11.67
CA ALA A 54 10.87 -7.55 10.55
C ALA A 54 12.00 -8.52 10.21
N ALA A 55 13.26 -8.21 10.52
CA ALA A 55 14.42 -9.00 10.16
C ALA A 55 14.85 -9.96 11.27
N PRO A 56 15.52 -11.08 10.94
CA PRO A 56 16.25 -11.89 11.90
C PRO A 56 17.30 -11.04 12.64
N THR A 57 17.52 -11.32 13.92
CA THR A 57 18.39 -10.53 14.79
C THR A 57 19.79 -10.28 14.20
N HIS A 58 20.40 -11.31 13.60
CA HIS A 58 21.74 -11.20 13.03
C HIS A 58 21.88 -10.28 11.81
N LEU A 59 20.76 -9.87 11.19
CA LEU A 59 20.77 -8.94 10.05
C LEU A 59 20.52 -7.49 10.47
N ARG A 60 19.92 -7.23 11.63
CA ARG A 60 19.42 -5.91 12.06
C ARG A 60 20.51 -4.85 12.13
N ASP A 61 21.66 -5.17 12.68
CA ASP A 61 22.74 -4.20 12.87
C ASP A 61 23.31 -3.68 11.55
N GLY A 62 23.39 -4.54 10.55
CA GLY A 62 23.90 -4.20 9.22
C GLY A 62 22.84 -3.70 8.24
N ALA A 63 21.55 -3.71 8.56
CA ALA A 63 20.51 -3.32 7.63
C ALA A 63 20.41 -1.80 7.46
N THR A 64 20.11 -1.36 6.23
CA THR A 64 19.67 0.01 5.94
C THR A 64 18.25 0.20 6.42
N VAL A 65 17.95 1.33 7.08
CA VAL A 65 16.61 1.60 7.58
C VAL A 65 16.07 2.88 6.95
N TRP A 66 14.86 2.76 6.40
CA TRP A 66 14.07 3.87 5.89
C TRP A 66 12.97 4.20 6.90
N VAL A 67 12.75 5.49 7.15
CA VAL A 67 11.66 5.99 8.00
C VAL A 67 10.80 6.97 7.23
N LEU A 68 9.52 7.02 7.58
CA LEU A 68 8.57 7.96 7.01
C LEU A 68 8.57 9.25 7.82
N ASP A 69 8.66 10.39 7.13
CA ASP A 69 8.39 11.71 7.69
C ASP A 69 7.35 12.47 6.85
N THR A 70 7.13 13.74 7.12
CA THR A 70 6.16 14.57 6.40
C THR A 70 6.49 14.79 4.93
N SER A 71 7.71 14.50 4.50
CA SER A 71 8.18 14.64 3.10
C SER A 71 8.22 13.31 2.35
N GLY A 72 8.03 12.19 3.04
CA GLY A 72 8.11 10.85 2.51
C GLY A 72 9.15 9.99 3.22
N TYR A 73 9.54 8.87 2.60
CA TYR A 73 10.58 8.02 3.17
C TYR A 73 11.99 8.59 2.95
N ALA A 74 12.78 8.56 4.02
CA ALA A 74 14.19 8.92 4.00
C ALA A 74 15.04 7.86 4.71
N ILE A 75 16.31 7.73 4.29
CA ILE A 75 17.26 6.83 4.97
C ILE A 75 17.59 7.40 6.36
N ALA A 76 17.21 6.65 7.39
CA ALA A 76 17.52 6.99 8.78
C ALA A 76 18.84 6.40 9.26
N LYS A 77 19.18 5.21 8.75
CA LYS A 77 20.41 4.47 9.06
C LYS A 77 20.92 3.82 7.79
N LYS A 78 22.15 4.10 7.41
CA LYS A 78 22.84 3.34 6.36
C LYS A 78 23.39 2.06 6.94
N GLY A 79 23.14 0.94 6.27
CA GLY A 79 23.62 -0.37 6.66
C GLY A 79 24.83 -0.83 5.87
N ALA A 80 25.45 -1.92 6.32
CA ALA A 80 26.59 -2.57 5.68
C ALA A 80 26.22 -3.85 4.94
N ASN A 81 25.05 -4.42 5.22
CA ASN A 81 24.53 -5.59 4.50
C ASN A 81 23.51 -5.16 3.40
N PRO A 82 23.14 -6.05 2.47
CA PRO A 82 22.27 -5.70 1.36
C PRO A 82 20.78 -5.60 1.72
N PHE A 83 20.41 -5.62 3.00
CA PHE A 83 19.01 -5.56 3.42
C PHE A 83 18.58 -4.12 3.69
N ALA A 84 17.35 -3.81 3.27
CA ALA A 84 16.69 -2.54 3.57
C ALA A 84 15.35 -2.79 4.27
N CYS A 85 15.18 -2.19 5.44
CA CYS A 85 14.00 -2.33 6.28
C CYS A 85 13.23 -1.02 6.37
N LEU A 86 11.91 -1.11 6.41
CA LEU A 86 11.02 0.02 6.63
C LEU A 86 9.73 -0.45 7.30
N VAL A 87 8.96 0.49 7.82
CA VAL A 87 7.56 0.24 8.19
C VAL A 87 6.70 0.63 7.01
N SER A 88 6.26 -0.32 6.20
CA SER A 88 5.42 -0.08 5.02
C SER A 88 4.05 0.49 5.41
N ARG A 89 3.53 1.38 4.55
CA ARG A 89 2.19 1.99 4.65
C ARG A 89 1.29 1.59 3.48
N ARG A 90 1.65 0.55 2.73
CA ARG A 90 0.90 0.14 1.54
C ARG A 90 -0.51 -0.30 1.88
N ALA A 91 -1.44 0.05 0.99
CA ALA A 91 -2.84 -0.38 1.02
C ALA A 91 -3.61 -0.05 2.32
N GLY A 92 -3.20 0.97 3.06
CA GLY A 92 -3.84 1.33 4.33
C GLY A 92 -3.36 0.54 5.54
N ASP A 93 -2.37 -0.33 5.37
CA ASP A 93 -1.78 -1.09 6.47
C ASP A 93 -0.48 -0.42 6.97
N LEU A 94 -0.15 -0.65 8.23
CA LEU A 94 1.13 -0.32 8.84
C LEU A 94 1.79 -1.63 9.28
N PHE A 95 2.90 -1.99 8.65
CA PHE A 95 3.63 -3.23 8.96
C PHE A 95 5.11 -3.11 8.62
N PRO A 96 6.01 -3.67 9.43
CA PRO A 96 7.43 -3.69 9.11
C PRO A 96 7.76 -4.79 8.11
N VAL A 97 8.70 -4.47 7.20
CA VAL A 97 9.23 -5.39 6.19
C VAL A 97 10.70 -5.10 5.94
N CYS A 98 11.50 -6.15 5.70
CA CYS A 98 12.89 -6.05 5.28
C CYS A 98 13.08 -6.77 3.95
N TRP A 99 13.54 -6.03 2.96
CA TRP A 99 13.84 -6.48 1.62
C TRP A 99 15.30 -6.89 1.51
N ASP A 100 15.60 -7.99 0.82
CA ASP A 100 16.96 -8.31 0.40
C ASP A 100 17.44 -7.37 -0.72
N ALA A 101 18.62 -7.59 -1.29
CA ALA A 101 19.15 -6.75 -2.37
C ALA A 101 18.24 -6.67 -3.60
N GLU A 102 17.58 -7.79 -3.96
CA GLU A 102 16.66 -7.82 -5.09
C GLU A 102 15.38 -7.04 -4.82
N GLY A 103 14.77 -7.28 -3.64
CA GLY A 103 13.58 -6.54 -3.22
C GLY A 103 13.86 -5.05 -2.96
N THR A 104 15.03 -4.73 -2.43
CA THR A 104 15.45 -3.32 -2.28
C THR A 104 15.48 -2.60 -3.62
N ARG A 105 15.89 -3.29 -4.69
CA ARG A 105 15.96 -2.71 -6.04
C ARG A 105 14.59 -2.67 -6.73
N SER A 106 13.75 -3.70 -6.56
CA SER A 106 12.53 -3.90 -7.35
C SER A 106 11.24 -3.58 -6.62
N LEU A 107 11.15 -3.81 -5.31
CA LEU A 107 9.91 -3.72 -4.53
C LEU A 107 9.88 -2.58 -3.51
N LEU A 108 11.01 -2.24 -2.89
CA LEU A 108 11.06 -1.10 -1.97
C LEU A 108 10.63 0.23 -2.64
N PRO A 109 10.97 0.52 -3.92
CA PRO A 109 10.45 1.71 -4.60
C PRO A 109 8.92 1.82 -4.60
N LEU A 110 8.20 0.69 -4.61
CA LEU A 110 6.74 0.68 -4.54
C LEU A 110 6.23 1.15 -3.17
N ASP A 111 6.90 0.75 -2.08
CA ASP A 111 6.55 1.22 -0.73
C ASP A 111 6.79 2.72 -0.58
N VAL A 112 7.91 3.21 -1.10
CA VAL A 112 8.28 4.63 -1.04
C VAL A 112 7.28 5.47 -1.84
N GLU A 113 6.94 5.06 -3.05
CA GLU A 113 6.02 5.81 -3.89
C GLU A 113 4.58 5.73 -3.40
N ASP A 114 4.09 4.57 -2.94
CA ASP A 114 2.74 4.45 -2.37
C ASP A 114 2.55 5.48 -1.25
N ALA A 115 3.52 5.61 -0.35
CA ALA A 115 3.47 6.61 0.71
C ALA A 115 3.45 8.05 0.18
N GLN A 116 4.27 8.39 -0.81
CA GLN A 116 4.29 9.73 -1.43
C GLN A 116 2.97 10.07 -2.12
N LEU A 117 2.41 9.11 -2.86
CA LEU A 117 1.13 9.29 -3.54
C LEU A 117 -0.01 9.48 -2.53
N ARG A 118 0.00 8.75 -1.41
CA ARG A 118 -0.97 8.95 -0.32
C ARG A 118 -0.80 10.30 0.35
N LEU A 119 0.41 10.73 0.63
CA LEU A 119 0.67 12.07 1.17
C LEU A 119 0.19 13.17 0.21
N SER A 120 0.20 12.92 -1.10
CA SER A 120 -0.36 13.84 -2.12
C SER A 120 -1.88 13.73 -2.28
N GLY A 121 -2.56 12.89 -1.49
CA GLY A 121 -4.01 12.74 -1.49
C GLY A 121 -4.58 11.74 -2.50
N LYS A 122 -3.74 10.89 -3.10
CA LYS A 122 -4.21 9.85 -4.01
C LYS A 122 -4.95 8.74 -3.29
N SER A 123 -6.05 8.28 -3.90
CA SER A 123 -6.81 7.12 -3.43
C SER A 123 -6.06 5.80 -3.69
N GLY A 124 -6.45 4.74 -3.00
CA GLY A 124 -5.85 3.41 -3.21
C GLY A 124 -5.99 2.90 -4.65
N SER A 125 -7.13 3.12 -5.30
CA SER A 125 -7.35 2.73 -6.70
C SER A 125 -6.51 3.54 -7.70
N GLU A 126 -6.33 4.85 -7.47
CA GLU A 126 -5.42 5.67 -8.27
C GLU A 126 -3.97 5.20 -8.13
N ILE A 127 -3.54 4.88 -6.91
CA ILE A 127 -2.19 4.38 -6.65
C ILE A 127 -1.97 3.04 -7.34
N GLU A 128 -2.92 2.12 -7.25
CA GLU A 128 -2.82 0.83 -7.94
C GLU A 128 -2.71 1.01 -9.47
N ALA A 129 -3.52 1.88 -10.05
CA ALA A 129 -3.46 2.19 -11.47
C ALA A 129 -2.10 2.80 -11.88
N ILE A 130 -1.55 3.71 -11.07
CA ILE A 130 -0.22 4.30 -11.30
C ILE A 130 0.87 3.22 -11.24
N VAL A 131 0.88 2.38 -10.22
CA VAL A 131 1.86 1.31 -10.04
C VAL A 131 1.82 0.33 -11.22
N MET A 132 0.61 -0.08 -11.64
CA MET A 132 0.46 -0.97 -12.79
C MET A 132 0.93 -0.33 -14.10
N ALA A 133 0.63 0.94 -14.34
CA ALA A 133 1.14 1.68 -15.49
C ALA A 133 2.67 1.76 -15.51
N ARG A 134 3.31 1.88 -14.34
CA ARG A 134 4.79 1.89 -14.24
C ARG A 134 5.41 0.52 -14.54
N PHE A 135 4.78 -0.57 -14.15
CA PHE A 135 5.19 -1.90 -14.60
C PHE A 135 5.04 -2.08 -16.11
N GLN A 136 3.92 -1.62 -16.68
CA GLN A 136 3.67 -1.71 -18.11
C GLN A 136 4.65 -0.88 -18.96
N SER A 137 5.04 0.30 -18.47
CA SER A 137 6.02 1.16 -19.14
C SER A 137 7.47 0.74 -18.93
N GLY A 138 7.73 -0.25 -18.08
CA GLY A 138 9.09 -0.66 -17.72
C GLY A 138 9.81 0.29 -16.77
N GLN A 139 9.10 1.23 -16.14
CA GLN A 139 9.68 2.07 -15.08
C GLN A 139 9.90 1.25 -13.80
N TYR A 140 8.99 0.32 -13.50
CA TYR A 140 9.18 -0.71 -12.50
C TYR A 140 9.40 -2.06 -13.15
N HIS A 141 10.23 -2.86 -12.52
CA HIS A 141 10.54 -4.22 -12.95
C HIS A 141 10.20 -5.20 -11.85
N ALA A 142 9.56 -6.30 -12.22
CA ALA A 142 9.40 -7.43 -11.32
C ALA A 142 10.78 -7.92 -10.85
N PRO A 143 10.87 -8.58 -9.67
CA PRO A 143 12.09 -9.25 -9.28
C PRO A 143 12.59 -10.19 -10.38
N SER A 144 13.87 -10.05 -10.75
CA SER A 144 14.49 -10.78 -11.87
C SER A 144 15.13 -12.09 -11.43
N ARG A 145 15.25 -12.32 -10.13
CA ARG A 145 15.81 -13.52 -9.51
C ARG A 145 15.05 -13.88 -8.24
N ALA A 146 15.23 -15.10 -7.78
CA ALA A 146 14.74 -15.53 -6.48
C ALA A 146 15.36 -14.66 -5.36
N GLY A 147 14.58 -14.41 -4.33
CA GLY A 147 15.00 -13.64 -3.19
C GLY A 147 13.92 -13.69 -2.10
N ILE A 148 14.18 -12.96 -1.02
CA ILE A 148 13.40 -13.03 0.20
C ILE A 148 13.11 -11.65 0.78
N ALA A 149 11.88 -11.51 1.28
CA ALA A 149 11.55 -10.46 2.23
C ALA A 149 11.18 -11.08 3.58
N TYR A 150 11.65 -10.44 4.64
CA TYR A 150 11.31 -10.81 6.00
C TYR A 150 10.14 -9.98 6.51
N MET A 151 9.11 -10.64 7.04
CA MET A 151 8.03 -10.06 7.82
C MET A 151 7.88 -10.84 9.13
N LEU A 152 8.94 -10.86 9.94
CA LEU A 152 8.97 -11.61 11.20
C LEU A 152 8.28 -10.87 12.35
N SER A 153 8.01 -9.58 12.20
CA SER A 153 7.28 -8.84 13.23
C SER A 153 5.82 -9.27 13.34
N PRO A 154 5.28 -9.46 14.56
CA PRO A 154 3.86 -9.74 14.76
C PRO A 154 3.01 -8.46 14.73
N ILE A 155 3.62 -7.32 14.42
CA ILE A 155 2.99 -6.00 14.47
C ILE A 155 2.43 -5.64 13.10
N ARG A 156 1.10 -5.51 13.04
CA ARG A 156 0.40 -5.01 11.87
C ARG A 156 -0.90 -4.31 12.29
N TYR A 157 -1.11 -3.11 11.77
CA TYR A 157 -2.33 -2.35 11.97
C TYR A 157 -2.91 -1.93 10.63
N ARG A 158 -4.23 -1.88 10.56
CA ARG A 158 -4.94 -1.23 9.47
C ARG A 158 -5.37 0.15 9.92
N ILE A 159 -5.20 1.12 9.05
CA ILE A 159 -5.61 2.50 9.27
C ILE A 159 -6.68 2.80 8.22
N ASP A 160 -7.89 3.10 8.68
CA ASP A 160 -8.99 3.44 7.78
C ASP A 160 -8.90 4.92 7.30
N GLU A 161 -9.81 5.28 6.40
CA GLU A 161 -9.85 6.63 5.80
C GLU A 161 -10.18 7.75 6.81
N HIS A 162 -10.66 7.40 8.00
CA HIS A 162 -10.97 8.33 9.09
C HIS A 162 -9.85 8.39 10.14
N GLY A 163 -8.78 7.63 9.95
CA GLY A 163 -7.67 7.51 10.91
C GLY A 163 -7.95 6.53 12.04
N GLY A 164 -9.03 5.74 11.95
CA GLY A 164 -9.30 4.65 12.87
C GLY A 164 -8.26 3.55 12.73
N VAL A 165 -7.75 3.08 13.87
CA VAL A 165 -6.69 2.07 13.90
C VAL A 165 -7.26 0.74 14.37
N THR A 166 -7.06 -0.30 13.58
CA THR A 166 -7.45 -1.68 13.91
C THR A 166 -6.22 -2.57 13.90
N ARG A 167 -6.02 -3.34 14.96
CA ARG A 167 -4.98 -4.36 14.99
C ARG A 167 -5.39 -5.53 14.09
N THR A 168 -4.52 -5.90 13.17
CA THR A 168 -4.73 -7.08 12.33
C THR A 168 -3.80 -8.19 12.76
N THR A 169 -4.26 -9.43 12.64
CA THR A 169 -3.40 -10.58 12.91
C THR A 169 -2.28 -10.60 11.89
N SER A 170 -1.04 -10.50 12.36
CA SER A 170 0.16 -10.74 11.56
C SER A 170 0.89 -11.93 12.13
N ASN A 171 0.85 -13.04 11.40
CA ASN A 171 1.71 -14.16 11.73
C ASN A 171 3.10 -13.88 11.16
N PRO A 172 4.17 -14.00 11.94
CA PRO A 172 5.54 -13.96 11.42
C PRO A 172 5.71 -14.91 10.24
N HIS A 173 6.25 -14.38 9.13
CA HIS A 173 6.40 -15.16 7.89
C HIS A 173 7.57 -14.66 7.04
N LEU A 174 7.93 -15.49 6.08
CA LEU A 174 8.85 -15.18 5.00
C LEU A 174 8.07 -14.98 3.72
N MET A 175 8.53 -14.08 2.87
CA MET A 175 7.99 -13.90 1.53
C MET A 175 9.08 -14.16 0.49
N PHE A 176 8.78 -15.02 -0.47
CA PHE A 176 9.65 -15.29 -1.60
C PHE A 176 9.05 -14.66 -2.86
N TYR A 177 9.88 -14.05 -3.69
CA TYR A 177 9.39 -13.42 -4.92
C TYR A 177 8.83 -14.47 -5.87
N GLY A 178 7.60 -14.26 -6.29
CA GLY A 178 6.86 -15.15 -7.17
C GLY A 178 6.03 -14.34 -8.18
N PRO A 179 6.68 -13.52 -9.06
CA PRO A 179 5.95 -12.70 -10.02
C PRO A 179 5.01 -13.55 -10.86
N ASN A 180 3.74 -13.15 -10.89
CA ASN A 180 2.65 -13.77 -11.62
C ASN A 180 2.30 -15.22 -11.24
N LEU A 181 2.89 -15.78 -10.18
CA LEU A 181 2.47 -17.08 -9.65
C LEU A 181 1.07 -17.00 -9.06
N THR A 182 0.36 -18.12 -9.14
CA THR A 182 -0.95 -18.35 -8.53
C THR A 182 -0.85 -19.39 -7.42
N ASP A 183 -1.85 -19.50 -6.57
CA ASP A 183 -1.92 -20.57 -5.56
C ASP A 183 -1.81 -21.96 -6.19
N THR A 184 -2.38 -22.17 -7.39
CA THR A 184 -2.30 -23.44 -8.10
C THR A 184 -0.87 -23.82 -8.48
N ASP A 185 -0.04 -22.84 -8.88
CA ASP A 185 1.35 -23.10 -9.27
C ASP A 185 2.22 -23.59 -8.11
N VAL A 186 1.85 -23.23 -6.89
CA VAL A 186 2.60 -23.61 -5.68
C VAL A 186 1.90 -24.71 -4.88
N GLY A 187 0.78 -25.25 -5.37
CA GLY A 187 -0.03 -26.24 -4.64
C GLY A 187 -0.66 -25.68 -3.37
N GLY A 188 -0.84 -24.36 -3.30
CA GLY A 188 -1.34 -23.64 -2.15
C GLY A 188 -2.79 -23.22 -2.27
N ALA A 189 -3.32 -22.68 -1.18
CA ALA A 189 -4.58 -21.96 -1.12
C ALA A 189 -4.51 -20.96 0.02
N ARG A 190 -5.30 -19.89 -0.03
CA ARG A 190 -5.33 -18.91 1.06
C ARG A 190 -5.67 -19.61 2.40
N GLY A 191 -4.82 -19.43 3.40
CA GLY A 191 -4.92 -20.10 4.69
C GLY A 191 -4.20 -21.44 4.76
N ALA A 192 -3.61 -21.92 3.66
CA ALA A 192 -2.69 -23.05 3.65
C ALA A 192 -1.30 -22.65 4.21
N PHE A 193 -0.43 -23.65 4.38
CA PHE A 193 0.96 -23.44 4.83
C PHE A 193 1.76 -22.53 3.86
N VAL A 194 1.47 -22.64 2.56
CA VAL A 194 2.05 -21.79 1.49
C VAL A 194 0.94 -21.25 0.64
N PHE A 195 0.98 -19.97 0.31
CA PHE A 195 0.00 -19.33 -0.57
C PHE A 195 0.61 -18.09 -1.26
N ILE A 196 -0.02 -17.65 -2.34
CA ILE A 196 0.34 -16.42 -3.04
C ILE A 196 -0.46 -15.25 -2.46
N ASN A 197 0.22 -14.18 -2.08
CA ASN A 197 -0.44 -12.99 -1.51
C ASN A 197 -1.30 -12.25 -2.53
N ARG A 198 -0.79 -12.16 -3.78
CA ARG A 198 -1.46 -11.57 -4.93
C ARG A 198 -0.81 -12.05 -6.24
N VAL A 199 -1.60 -12.16 -7.28
CA VAL A 199 -1.09 -12.40 -8.62
C VAL A 199 -0.69 -11.07 -9.25
N GLY A 200 0.51 -10.98 -9.76
CA GLY A 200 1.02 -9.77 -10.39
C GLY A 200 2.55 -9.70 -10.43
N PRO A 201 3.12 -8.64 -11.03
CA PRO A 201 4.57 -8.51 -11.17
C PRO A 201 5.29 -8.36 -9.82
N ASP A 202 4.59 -7.92 -8.78
CA ASP A 202 5.07 -7.84 -7.39
C ASP A 202 4.48 -8.94 -6.49
N GLY A 203 3.99 -10.04 -7.08
CA GLY A 203 3.48 -11.20 -6.38
C GLY A 203 4.53 -11.90 -5.54
N MET A 204 4.11 -12.43 -4.39
CA MET A 204 5.00 -13.14 -3.47
C MET A 204 4.33 -14.37 -2.89
N MET A 205 5.11 -15.41 -2.72
CA MET A 205 4.75 -16.62 -2.00
C MET A 205 5.00 -16.40 -0.51
N ILE A 206 3.97 -16.61 0.31
CA ILE A 206 4.03 -16.47 1.76
C ILE A 206 4.26 -17.84 2.40
N VAL A 207 5.24 -17.90 3.29
CA VAL A 207 5.60 -19.10 4.08
C VAL A 207 5.64 -18.71 5.56
N PRO A 208 4.62 -19.07 6.36
CA PRO A 208 4.61 -18.82 7.80
C PRO A 208 5.78 -19.50 8.50
N VAL A 209 6.31 -18.89 9.55
CA VAL A 209 7.30 -19.56 10.42
C VAL A 209 6.61 -20.61 11.31
N GLY A 210 7.39 -21.55 11.82
CA GLY A 210 6.90 -22.58 12.71
C GLY A 210 6.28 -22.02 14.01
N GLN A 211 5.45 -22.82 14.67
CA GLN A 211 4.73 -22.37 15.87
C GLN A 211 5.68 -21.92 16.98
N LYS A 212 6.75 -22.67 17.23
CA LYS A 212 7.73 -22.37 18.29
C LYS A 212 8.44 -21.03 18.03
N GLU A 213 8.88 -20.82 16.82
CA GLU A 213 9.52 -19.57 16.39
C GLU A 213 8.56 -18.38 16.49
N ARG A 214 7.31 -18.59 16.10
CA ARG A 214 6.27 -17.57 16.20
C ARG A 214 6.01 -17.17 17.65
N GLU A 215 5.88 -18.13 18.56
CA GLU A 215 5.66 -17.88 19.99
C GLU A 215 6.82 -17.07 20.60
N ALA A 216 8.06 -17.43 20.27
CA ALA A 216 9.24 -16.70 20.71
C ALA A 216 9.24 -15.26 20.18
N ILE A 217 9.00 -15.06 18.89
CA ILE A 217 8.95 -13.72 18.25
C ILE A 217 7.85 -12.85 18.88
N VAL A 218 6.66 -13.41 19.12
CA VAL A 218 5.56 -12.68 19.75
C VAL A 218 5.89 -12.30 21.19
N SER A 219 6.51 -13.21 21.95
CA SER A 219 6.95 -12.93 23.31
C SER A 219 7.97 -11.78 23.37
N ASP A 220 8.96 -11.80 22.49
CA ASP A 220 10.02 -10.78 22.43
C ASP A 220 9.48 -9.40 21.98
N ALA A 221 8.36 -9.38 21.26
CA ALA A 221 7.79 -8.16 20.71
C ALA A 221 6.87 -7.39 21.69
N HIS A 222 6.56 -7.90 22.87
CA HIS A 222 5.55 -7.31 23.77
C HIS A 222 5.81 -5.83 24.09
N SER A 223 7.06 -5.47 24.42
CA SER A 223 7.42 -4.09 24.74
C SER A 223 7.26 -3.17 23.51
N LEU A 224 7.70 -3.64 22.36
CA LEU A 224 7.60 -2.88 21.09
C LEU A 224 6.13 -2.69 20.68
N ILE A 225 5.29 -3.72 20.84
CA ILE A 225 3.85 -3.63 20.60
C ILE A 225 3.24 -2.50 21.43
N ALA A 226 3.49 -2.49 22.76
CA ALA A 226 2.94 -1.48 23.66
C ALA A 226 3.39 -0.04 23.29
N GLN A 227 4.64 0.14 22.89
CA GLN A 227 5.16 1.44 22.46
C GLN A 227 4.52 1.90 21.14
N VAL A 228 4.35 1.00 20.18
CA VAL A 228 3.70 1.30 18.91
C VAL A 228 2.23 1.63 19.13
N GLU A 229 1.50 0.84 19.91
CA GLU A 229 0.08 1.08 20.22
C GLU A 229 -0.13 2.44 20.89
N GLN A 230 0.73 2.79 21.82
CA GLN A 230 0.71 4.12 22.46
C GLN A 230 0.95 5.23 21.42
N ALA A 231 1.94 5.07 20.54
CA ALA A 231 2.32 6.08 19.56
C ALA A 231 1.24 6.31 18.48
N ILE A 232 0.50 5.27 18.08
CA ILE A 232 -0.57 5.37 17.08
C ILE A 232 -1.94 5.61 17.68
N GLY A 233 -2.05 5.70 19.02
CA GLY A 233 -3.32 5.91 19.71
C GLY A 233 -4.28 4.72 19.61
N TYR A 234 -3.77 3.49 19.43
CA TYR A 234 -4.60 2.30 19.35
C TYR A 234 -5.34 2.05 20.66
N GLN A 235 -6.64 1.83 20.55
CA GLN A 235 -7.50 1.43 21.68
C GLN A 235 -8.08 0.05 21.37
N PRO A 236 -7.80 -1.00 22.17
CA PRO A 236 -8.45 -2.29 22.01
C PRO A 236 -9.97 -2.12 22.12
N SER A 237 -10.71 -2.71 21.17
CA SER A 237 -12.18 -2.80 21.31
C SER A 237 -12.50 -3.61 22.56
N ARG A 238 -13.36 -3.03 23.43
CA ARG A 238 -13.87 -3.68 24.65
C ARG A 238 -14.78 -4.85 24.30
#